data_6971c721e428a2cd38d78959218d6807
#
_entry.id   6971c721e428a2cd38d78959218d6807
#
_cell.length_a   1.000
_cell.length_b   1.000
_cell.length_c   1.000
_cell.angle_alpha   90.00
_cell.angle_beta   90.00
_cell.angle_gamma   90.00
#
_symmetry.space_group_name_H-M   'P 1'
#
loop_
_entity.id
_entity.type
_entity.pdbx_description
1 polymer ?
#
loop_
_entity_poly.entity_id
_entity_poly.type
_entity_poly.pdbx_seq_one_letter_code
_entity_poly.pdbx_strand_id
1 'polypeptide(L)'
;MIKLRRFLKDYKKECIIGPLCKLFEAILELIVPLVMADIIDNGVTNGDKGYVLRMGLVMVALAATGLLSALVCQYFASKASQGFGTKVRRALFSHINSLSHAELDKLGTPSLITRITNDVNQSQQMVAMTIRLFTRAPFIVIGSIIMAMTISVRMSIIFIIAAVIIGLILYFVMTKSIPIFSLIQKKLDKIGLVSRENLSGNRVIRAFSKQKSEKERIDNSTEDLAATSIRISRLSALLNPATYVVTDVAIIAIIWFGGINVDAGNMQTGDIIALVSYMTQILLAMIVVANLVLLMTKGSASAARINEVLETEPSVKETTKEIISVNTDENTPKIAFDNVSFSYGGGDDELSKISFEIKRGSTVGIIGGTGSGKSTLINLIPRFYDVTQGSVEVDGRNVKDYSFKQLRKQIGIVPQQSILFKGTIRDNMKWENPDLSDEDIITALKNAQAYEFVSKLPMGLDSHVEQGGKNFSGGQRQRLCIARAIAAQPKVLILDDSFSALDFATDAALRKALSQYTHEMTVIIVTQRCSTIMNSDLILVLDDGMLVGKGTHKELLKNCETYKEICLSQLSKSEVEV
;
A
#
# COMPACT_ATOMS: atom_id res chain seq x y z
N MET A 1 -11.00 12.85 -1.10
CA MET A 1 -11.36 13.02 0.32
C MET A 1 -12.85 12.90 0.60
N ILE A 2 -13.75 13.45 -0.25
CA ILE A 2 -15.22 13.40 -0.01
C ILE A 2 -15.72 11.97 0.23
N LYS A 3 -15.30 10.99 -0.58
CA LYS A 3 -15.70 9.58 -0.42
C LYS A 3 -15.20 8.94 0.87
N LEU A 4 -14.00 9.31 1.37
CA LEU A 4 -13.45 8.81 2.62
C LEU A 4 -14.14 9.40 3.88
N ARG A 5 -14.96 10.47 3.72
CA ARG A 5 -15.73 11.05 4.82
C ARG A 5 -16.66 10.03 5.50
N ARG A 6 -17.05 8.96 4.80
CA ARG A 6 -17.82 7.85 5.38
C ARG A 6 -17.16 7.23 6.61
N PHE A 7 -15.84 7.19 6.68
CA PHE A 7 -15.08 6.63 7.81
C PHE A 7 -15.01 7.56 9.03
N LEU A 8 -15.45 8.83 8.89
CA LEU A 8 -15.59 9.80 9.99
C LEU A 8 -16.98 9.80 10.61
N LYS A 9 -17.95 9.05 10.08
CA LYS A 9 -19.34 9.07 10.57
C LYS A 9 -19.46 8.77 12.06
N ASP A 10 -18.64 7.88 12.59
CA ASP A 10 -18.70 7.49 14.01
C ASP A 10 -17.95 8.49 14.92
N TYR A 11 -17.21 9.40 14.33
CA TYR A 11 -16.44 10.46 15.02
C TYR A 11 -17.05 11.85 14.82
N LYS A 12 -18.38 11.93 14.58
CA LYS A 12 -19.07 13.22 14.36
C LYS A 12 -18.93 14.16 15.54
N LYS A 13 -19.05 13.64 16.76
CA LYS A 13 -18.90 14.42 17.99
C LYS A 13 -17.51 15.05 18.06
N GLU A 14 -16.48 14.25 17.85
CA GLU A 14 -15.10 14.68 17.86
C GLU A 14 -14.79 15.72 16.76
N CYS A 15 -15.35 15.53 15.58
CA CYS A 15 -15.22 16.46 14.44
C CYS A 15 -15.95 17.79 14.64
N ILE A 16 -16.89 17.89 15.60
CA ILE A 16 -17.61 19.14 15.94
C ILE A 16 -17.00 19.77 17.17
N ILE A 17 -16.82 19.01 18.26
CA ILE A 17 -16.32 19.54 19.55
C ILE A 17 -14.87 20.03 19.38
N GLY A 18 -14.03 19.31 18.65
CA GLY A 18 -12.64 19.71 18.40
C GLY A 18 -12.51 21.12 17.83
N PRO A 19 -13.09 21.42 16.67
CA PRO A 19 -13.09 22.76 16.09
C PRO A 19 -13.76 23.82 16.98
N LEU A 20 -14.85 23.49 17.69
CA LEU A 20 -15.50 24.42 18.61
C LEU A 20 -14.60 24.83 19.77
N CYS A 21 -13.91 23.86 20.39
CA CYS A 21 -12.91 24.16 21.43
C CYS A 21 -11.77 25.01 20.86
N LYS A 22 -11.35 24.75 19.62
CA LYS A 22 -10.28 25.53 18.98
C LYS A 22 -10.72 26.94 18.63
N LEU A 23 -11.97 27.13 18.28
CA LEU A 23 -12.59 28.44 18.09
C LEU A 23 -12.67 29.21 19.40
N PHE A 24 -13.11 28.54 20.49
CA PHE A 24 -13.17 29.15 21.82
C PHE A 24 -11.77 29.59 22.31
N GLU A 25 -10.74 28.76 22.13
CA GLU A 25 -9.34 29.13 22.37
C GLU A 25 -8.95 30.39 21.58
N ALA A 26 -9.30 30.46 20.29
CA ALA A 26 -8.98 31.60 19.45
C ALA A 26 -9.69 32.89 19.91
N ILE A 27 -10.93 32.79 20.42
CA ILE A 27 -11.62 33.94 21.02
C ILE A 27 -10.89 34.45 22.26
N LEU A 28 -10.48 33.54 23.16
CA LEU A 28 -9.70 33.92 24.34
C LEU A 28 -8.37 34.59 23.96
N GLU A 29 -7.69 34.06 22.94
CA GLU A 29 -6.43 34.62 22.42
C GLU A 29 -6.61 36.04 21.86
N LEU A 30 -7.77 36.35 21.24
CA LEU A 30 -8.09 37.69 20.76
C LEU A 30 -8.44 38.68 21.87
N ILE A 31 -8.85 38.21 23.05
CA ILE A 31 -9.13 39.05 24.21
C ILE A 31 -7.84 39.50 24.92
N VAL A 32 -6.81 38.68 24.90
CA VAL A 32 -5.54 38.94 25.62
C VAL A 32 -4.93 40.30 25.30
N PRO A 33 -4.81 40.75 24.03
CA PRO A 33 -4.28 42.08 23.72
C PRO A 33 -5.10 43.23 24.30
N LEU A 34 -6.42 43.09 24.42
CA LEU A 34 -7.28 44.14 25.05
C LEU A 34 -7.02 44.20 26.55
N VAL A 35 -6.93 43.08 27.24
CA VAL A 35 -6.59 43.05 28.68
C VAL A 35 -5.21 43.65 28.90
N MET A 36 -4.26 43.39 28.00
CA MET A 36 -2.93 43.99 28.06
C MET A 36 -2.97 45.51 27.87
N ALA A 37 -3.79 46.02 26.95
CA ALA A 37 -4.01 47.45 26.78
C ALA A 37 -4.57 48.09 28.07
N ASP A 38 -5.58 47.47 28.66
CA ASP A 38 -6.22 47.93 29.89
C ASP A 38 -5.26 47.93 31.09
N ILE A 39 -4.37 46.93 31.22
CA ILE A 39 -3.30 46.90 32.21
C ILE A 39 -2.36 48.12 32.07
N ILE A 40 -2.05 48.50 30.84
CA ILE A 40 -1.13 49.61 30.58
C ILE A 40 -1.81 50.94 30.87
N ASP A 41 -3.02 51.14 30.36
CA ASP A 41 -3.70 52.40 30.42
C ASP A 41 -4.23 52.71 31.84
N ASN A 42 -4.85 51.74 32.50
CA ASN A 42 -5.45 51.95 33.81
C ASN A 42 -4.55 51.51 35.00
N GLY A 43 -3.63 50.58 34.75
CA GLY A 43 -2.74 50.08 35.77
C GLY A 43 -1.40 50.81 35.82
N VAL A 44 -0.64 50.71 34.74
CA VAL A 44 0.74 51.21 34.69
C VAL A 44 0.76 52.74 34.67
N THR A 45 -0.04 53.36 33.83
CA THR A 45 -0.12 54.82 33.67
C THR A 45 -0.57 55.50 34.97
N ASN A 46 -1.49 54.89 35.70
CA ASN A 46 -1.99 55.43 36.97
C ASN A 46 -1.19 54.94 38.20
N GLY A 47 -0.18 54.10 38.02
CA GLY A 47 0.63 53.54 39.12
C GLY A 47 -0.14 52.58 40.04
N ASP A 48 -1.31 52.05 39.67
CA ASP A 48 -2.10 51.15 40.51
C ASP A 48 -1.59 49.71 40.40
N LYS A 49 -0.70 49.36 41.32
CA LYS A 49 -0.16 47.99 41.43
C LYS A 49 -1.21 46.93 41.69
N GLY A 50 -2.32 47.30 42.41
CA GLY A 50 -3.40 46.36 42.74
C GLY A 50 -4.22 46.02 41.50
N TYR A 51 -4.42 47.00 40.61
CA TYR A 51 -5.09 46.79 39.33
C TYR A 51 -4.25 45.90 38.40
N VAL A 52 -2.95 46.18 38.27
CA VAL A 52 -2.02 45.35 37.48
C VAL A 52 -2.03 43.88 37.92
N LEU A 53 -1.99 43.65 39.28
CA LEU A 53 -2.02 42.29 39.79
C LEU A 53 -3.35 41.56 39.48
N ARG A 54 -4.50 42.26 39.67
CA ARG A 54 -5.83 41.70 39.37
C ARG A 54 -5.96 41.32 37.88
N MET A 55 -5.61 42.22 37.00
CA MET A 55 -5.70 41.98 35.55
C MET A 55 -4.62 40.96 35.09
N GLY A 56 -3.48 40.93 35.72
CA GLY A 56 -2.49 39.85 35.52
C GLY A 56 -3.04 38.47 35.86
N LEU A 57 -3.81 38.35 36.95
CA LEU A 57 -4.53 37.12 37.31
C LEU A 57 -5.60 36.76 36.27
N VAL A 58 -6.30 37.75 35.71
CA VAL A 58 -7.25 37.53 34.60
C VAL A 58 -6.54 36.98 33.38
N MET A 59 -5.38 37.53 33.00
CA MET A 59 -4.57 37.00 31.89
C MET A 59 -4.15 35.53 32.13
N VAL A 60 -3.70 35.20 33.35
CA VAL A 60 -3.36 33.81 33.72
C VAL A 60 -4.59 32.90 33.62
N ALA A 61 -5.75 33.35 34.05
CA ALA A 61 -7.01 32.60 33.95
C ALA A 61 -7.42 32.37 32.49
N LEU A 62 -7.30 33.39 31.62
CA LEU A 62 -7.54 33.28 30.18
C LEU A 62 -6.59 32.28 29.54
N ALA A 63 -5.29 32.36 29.86
CA ALA A 63 -4.28 31.43 29.37
C ALA A 63 -4.55 29.99 29.83
N ALA A 64 -4.89 29.77 31.09
CA ALA A 64 -5.23 28.46 31.64
C ALA A 64 -6.48 27.86 30.97
N THR A 65 -7.52 28.68 30.79
CA THR A 65 -8.76 28.26 30.12
C THR A 65 -8.49 27.94 28.64
N GLY A 66 -7.69 28.76 27.96
CA GLY A 66 -7.23 28.51 26.59
C GLY A 66 -6.45 27.20 26.47
N LEU A 67 -5.52 26.94 27.41
CA LEU A 67 -4.76 25.70 27.46
C LEU A 67 -5.68 24.47 27.63
N LEU A 68 -6.64 24.52 28.54
CA LEU A 68 -7.61 23.45 28.71
C LEU A 68 -8.40 23.19 27.44
N SER A 69 -8.87 24.26 26.78
CA SER A 69 -9.58 24.14 25.50
C SER A 69 -8.70 23.54 24.39
N ALA A 70 -7.41 23.93 24.33
CA ALA A 70 -6.44 23.36 23.39
C ALA A 70 -6.22 21.86 23.65
N LEU A 71 -6.07 21.43 24.91
CA LEU A 71 -5.90 20.03 25.27
C LEU A 71 -7.13 19.18 24.89
N VAL A 72 -8.34 19.69 25.14
CA VAL A 72 -9.58 19.02 24.73
C VAL A 72 -9.66 18.90 23.20
N CYS A 73 -9.38 19.97 22.47
CA CYS A 73 -9.31 19.93 21.01
C CYS A 73 -8.30 18.89 20.52
N GLN A 74 -7.10 18.88 21.10
CA GLN A 74 -6.04 17.93 20.75
C GLN A 74 -6.47 16.47 20.97
N TYR A 75 -7.11 16.18 22.08
CA TYR A 75 -7.64 14.85 22.40
C TYR A 75 -8.66 14.41 21.35
N PHE A 76 -9.67 15.23 21.05
CA PHE A 76 -10.70 14.89 20.08
C PHE A 76 -10.17 14.81 18.65
N ALA A 77 -9.27 15.70 18.26
CA ALA A 77 -8.63 15.65 16.94
C ALA A 77 -7.79 14.38 16.78
N SER A 78 -7.04 13.98 17.80
CA SER A 78 -6.25 12.75 17.82
C SER A 78 -7.14 11.52 17.74
N LYS A 79 -8.20 11.45 18.55
CA LYS A 79 -9.15 10.34 18.57
C LYS A 79 -9.85 10.15 17.23
N ALA A 80 -10.32 11.25 16.60
CA ALA A 80 -10.98 11.21 15.30
C ALA A 80 -10.00 10.79 14.19
N SER A 81 -8.80 11.37 14.16
CA SER A 81 -7.82 11.08 13.11
C SER A 81 -7.25 9.66 13.20
N GLN A 82 -6.93 9.18 14.41
CA GLN A 82 -6.44 7.81 14.62
C GLN A 82 -7.54 6.79 14.29
N GLY A 83 -8.76 7.04 14.75
CA GLY A 83 -9.91 6.19 14.43
C GLY A 83 -10.23 6.14 12.94
N PHE A 84 -10.14 7.28 12.24
CA PHE A 84 -10.23 7.35 10.79
C PHE A 84 -9.16 6.48 10.12
N GLY A 85 -7.88 6.66 10.49
CA GLY A 85 -6.77 5.89 9.92
C GLY A 85 -6.94 4.38 10.12
N THR A 86 -7.35 3.96 11.32
CA THR A 86 -7.61 2.54 11.63
C THR A 86 -8.72 1.96 10.76
N LYS A 87 -9.84 2.68 10.59
CA LYS A 87 -10.96 2.24 9.76
C LYS A 87 -10.60 2.16 8.28
N VAL A 88 -9.86 3.14 7.77
CA VAL A 88 -9.40 3.15 6.37
C VAL A 88 -8.45 1.98 6.13
N ARG A 89 -7.48 1.72 7.02
CA ARG A 89 -6.57 0.57 6.90
C ARG A 89 -7.31 -0.75 6.88
N ARG A 90 -8.26 -0.93 7.80
CA ARG A 90 -9.09 -2.15 7.86
C ARG A 90 -9.89 -2.34 6.58
N ALA A 91 -10.54 -1.28 6.09
CA ALA A 91 -11.32 -1.32 4.85
C ALA A 91 -10.44 -1.62 3.63
N LEU A 92 -9.27 -0.96 3.51
CA LEU A 92 -8.30 -1.22 2.45
C LEU A 92 -7.82 -2.67 2.48
N PHE A 93 -7.38 -3.16 3.64
CA PHE A 93 -6.87 -4.51 3.77
C PHE A 93 -7.92 -5.56 3.44
N SER A 94 -9.15 -5.39 3.94
CA SER A 94 -10.27 -6.26 3.62
C SER A 94 -10.59 -6.25 2.12
N HIS A 95 -10.59 -5.07 1.51
CA HIS A 95 -10.89 -4.92 0.08
C HIS A 95 -9.79 -5.50 -0.80
N ILE A 96 -8.50 -5.25 -0.48
CA ILE A 96 -7.36 -5.82 -1.20
C ILE A 96 -7.42 -7.36 -1.20
N ASN A 97 -7.79 -7.97 -0.06
CA ASN A 97 -7.95 -9.42 0.02
C ASN A 97 -9.17 -9.96 -0.77
N SER A 98 -10.09 -9.11 -1.16
CA SER A 98 -11.24 -9.49 -2.02
C SER A 98 -10.98 -9.25 -3.52
N LEU A 99 -9.87 -8.60 -3.89
CA LEU A 99 -9.48 -8.38 -5.27
C LEU A 99 -8.99 -9.69 -5.91
N SER A 100 -9.18 -9.82 -7.22
CA SER A 100 -8.66 -10.91 -8.01
C SER A 100 -7.18 -10.71 -8.33
N HIS A 101 -6.50 -11.73 -8.80
CA HIS A 101 -5.08 -11.64 -9.16
C HIS A 101 -4.81 -10.56 -10.22
N ALA A 102 -5.70 -10.39 -11.21
CA ALA A 102 -5.57 -9.38 -12.25
C ALA A 102 -5.45 -7.96 -11.69
N GLU A 103 -6.26 -7.59 -10.71
CA GLU A 103 -6.21 -6.27 -10.08
C GLU A 103 -4.97 -6.12 -9.20
N LEU A 104 -4.57 -7.20 -8.49
CA LEU A 104 -3.37 -7.18 -7.66
C LEU A 104 -2.11 -7.01 -8.51
N ASP A 105 -2.03 -7.67 -9.67
CA ASP A 105 -0.92 -7.53 -10.62
C ASP A 105 -0.88 -6.13 -11.22
N LYS A 106 -2.04 -5.58 -11.62
CA LYS A 106 -2.16 -4.22 -12.16
C LYS A 106 -1.76 -3.14 -11.15
N LEU A 107 -2.20 -3.27 -9.90
CA LEU A 107 -1.92 -2.29 -8.84
C LEU A 107 -0.50 -2.44 -8.28
N GLY A 108 0.03 -3.64 -8.26
CA GLY A 108 1.34 -4.00 -7.75
C GLY A 108 1.44 -3.99 -6.22
N THR A 109 1.98 -5.05 -5.63
CA THR A 109 2.13 -5.20 -4.18
C THR A 109 2.87 -4.03 -3.49
N PRO A 110 3.99 -3.48 -4.04
CA PRO A 110 4.69 -2.34 -3.41
C PRO A 110 3.81 -1.08 -3.34
N SER A 111 2.98 -0.85 -4.37
CA SER A 111 2.05 0.28 -4.41
C SER A 111 0.95 0.12 -3.36
N LEU A 112 0.38 -1.08 -3.21
CA LEU A 112 -0.65 -1.39 -2.21
C LEU A 112 -0.12 -1.22 -0.78
N ILE A 113 1.10 -1.66 -0.49
CA ILE A 113 1.76 -1.44 0.80
C ILE A 113 1.89 0.06 1.09
N THR A 114 2.36 0.85 0.11
CA THR A 114 2.49 2.31 0.26
C THR A 114 1.13 2.97 0.55
N ARG A 115 0.04 2.50 -0.09
CA ARG A 115 -1.31 3.03 0.12
C ARG A 115 -1.84 2.72 1.52
N ILE A 116 -1.64 1.51 2.03
CA ILE A 116 -2.07 1.12 3.39
C ILE A 116 -1.26 1.86 4.47
N THR A 117 0.01 2.11 4.24
CA THR A 117 0.92 2.74 5.21
C THR A 117 0.96 4.24 5.05
N ASN A 118 1.66 4.72 4.03
CA ASN A 118 2.02 6.12 3.87
C ASN A 118 0.82 7.00 3.49
N ASP A 119 0.00 6.56 2.52
CA ASP A 119 -1.14 7.35 2.07
C ASP A 119 -2.22 7.47 3.14
N VAL A 120 -2.46 6.41 3.91
CA VAL A 120 -3.38 6.49 5.05
C VAL A 120 -2.83 7.44 6.11
N ASN A 121 -1.52 7.42 6.41
CA ASN A 121 -0.90 8.36 7.35
C ASN A 121 -1.05 9.82 6.89
N GLN A 122 -0.81 10.13 5.62
CA GLN A 122 -0.98 11.47 5.06
C GLN A 122 -2.45 11.94 5.14
N SER A 123 -3.39 11.07 4.79
CA SER A 123 -4.82 11.36 4.90
C SER A 123 -5.26 11.56 6.35
N GLN A 124 -4.73 10.75 7.28
CA GLN A 124 -4.97 10.85 8.71
C GLN A 124 -4.44 12.17 9.28
N GLN A 125 -3.22 12.57 8.90
CA GLN A 125 -2.62 13.83 9.30
C GLN A 125 -3.42 15.03 8.78
N MET A 126 -3.92 14.96 7.54
CA MET A 126 -4.80 15.97 6.97
C MET A 126 -6.07 16.12 7.82
N VAL A 127 -6.72 15.01 8.22
CA VAL A 127 -7.92 15.06 9.10
C VAL A 127 -7.59 15.73 10.44
N ALA A 128 -6.48 15.34 11.09
CA ALA A 128 -6.06 15.93 12.36
C ALA A 128 -5.87 17.45 12.26
N MET A 129 -5.15 17.88 11.23
CA MET A 129 -4.84 19.31 11.03
C MET A 129 -6.05 20.12 10.58
N THR A 130 -6.97 19.52 9.82
CA THR A 130 -8.25 20.15 9.48
C THR A 130 -9.07 20.45 10.73
N ILE A 131 -9.18 19.49 11.65
CA ILE A 131 -9.91 19.68 12.92
C ILE A 131 -9.26 20.77 13.78
N ARG A 132 -7.93 20.86 13.79
CA ARG A 132 -7.17 21.73 14.69
C ARG A 132 -6.97 23.14 14.16
N LEU A 133 -6.69 23.30 12.86
CA LEU A 133 -6.17 24.58 12.32
C LEU A 133 -7.02 25.20 11.23
N PHE A 134 -7.85 24.40 10.53
CA PHE A 134 -8.62 24.91 9.38
C PHE A 134 -9.61 26.00 9.77
N THR A 135 -10.25 25.88 10.93
CA THR A 135 -11.19 26.90 11.44
C THR A 135 -10.47 28.01 12.19
N ARG A 136 -9.40 27.69 12.93
CA ARG A 136 -8.68 28.65 13.79
C ARG A 136 -7.99 29.76 12.98
N ALA A 137 -7.23 29.41 11.95
CA ALA A 137 -6.38 30.38 11.28
C ALA A 137 -7.17 31.48 10.54
N PRO A 138 -8.22 31.21 9.73
CA PRO A 138 -9.07 32.24 9.16
C PRO A 138 -9.80 33.06 10.24
N PHE A 139 -10.22 32.39 11.34
CA PHE A 139 -10.92 33.07 12.43
C PHE A 139 -10.03 34.10 13.14
N ILE A 140 -8.74 33.76 13.39
CA ILE A 140 -7.79 34.73 13.98
C ILE A 140 -7.56 35.90 13.04
N VAL A 141 -7.40 35.69 11.73
CA VAL A 141 -7.17 36.80 10.78
C VAL A 141 -8.38 37.75 10.76
N ILE A 142 -9.60 37.20 10.60
CA ILE A 142 -10.81 37.98 10.58
C ILE A 142 -11.09 38.62 11.95
N GLY A 143 -10.93 37.86 13.02
CA GLY A 143 -11.10 38.29 14.39
C GLY A 143 -10.16 39.43 14.77
N SER A 144 -8.87 39.33 14.43
CA SER A 144 -7.89 40.42 14.68
C SER A 144 -8.26 41.71 13.93
N ILE A 145 -8.78 41.61 12.69
CA ILE A 145 -9.25 42.79 11.94
C ILE A 145 -10.49 43.40 12.63
N ILE A 146 -11.46 42.57 13.06
CA ILE A 146 -12.65 43.03 13.78
C ILE A 146 -12.25 43.72 15.10
N MET A 147 -11.35 43.10 15.87
CA MET A 147 -10.84 43.67 17.13
C MET A 147 -10.09 44.98 16.90
N ALA A 148 -9.31 45.10 15.83
CA ALA A 148 -8.69 46.36 15.44
C ALA A 148 -9.74 47.43 15.07
N MET A 149 -10.87 47.04 14.45
CA MET A 149 -12.00 47.96 14.16
C MET A 149 -12.69 48.50 15.42
N THR A 150 -12.78 47.69 16.49
CA THR A 150 -13.33 48.14 17.77
C THR A 150 -12.47 49.20 18.45
N ILE A 151 -11.15 49.15 18.23
CA ILE A 151 -10.23 50.17 18.75
C ILE A 151 -10.25 51.42 17.86
N SER A 152 -10.01 51.24 16.54
CA SER A 152 -10.04 52.36 15.59
C SER A 152 -10.32 51.88 14.16
N VAL A 153 -11.42 52.33 13.58
CA VAL A 153 -11.79 52.01 12.19
C VAL A 153 -10.73 52.51 11.19
N ARG A 154 -10.08 53.65 11.45
CA ARG A 154 -9.02 54.17 10.57
C ARG A 154 -7.77 53.29 10.59
N MET A 155 -7.38 52.81 11.78
CA MET A 155 -6.20 51.91 11.93
C MET A 155 -6.46 50.53 11.33
N SER A 156 -7.70 50.03 11.35
CA SER A 156 -8.04 48.71 10.79
C SER A 156 -7.82 48.62 9.27
N ILE A 157 -7.77 49.74 8.55
CA ILE A 157 -7.42 49.76 7.12
C ILE A 157 -5.99 49.21 6.90
N ILE A 158 -5.06 49.54 7.79
CA ILE A 158 -3.67 49.05 7.73
C ILE A 158 -3.65 47.51 7.78
N PHE A 159 -4.49 46.93 8.65
CA PHE A 159 -4.59 45.44 8.79
C PHE A 159 -5.13 44.80 7.53
N ILE A 160 -6.16 45.39 6.91
CA ILE A 160 -6.75 44.87 5.68
C ILE A 160 -5.71 44.89 4.55
N ILE A 161 -5.01 46.01 4.38
CA ILE A 161 -3.95 46.15 3.37
C ILE A 161 -2.83 45.15 3.61
N ALA A 162 -2.33 45.06 4.84
CA ALA A 162 -1.27 44.14 5.19
C ALA A 162 -1.69 42.66 4.96
N ALA A 163 -2.90 42.28 5.38
CA ALA A 163 -3.42 40.92 5.19
C ALA A 163 -3.55 40.56 3.69
N VAL A 164 -4.01 41.50 2.86
CA VAL A 164 -4.09 41.29 1.41
C VAL A 164 -2.70 41.13 0.79
N ILE A 165 -1.74 42.00 1.15
CA ILE A 165 -0.38 41.94 0.62
C ILE A 165 0.30 40.63 1.04
N ILE A 166 0.21 40.25 2.33
CA ILE A 166 0.73 38.96 2.83
C ILE A 166 0.07 37.80 2.09
N GLY A 167 -1.25 37.84 1.89
CA GLY A 167 -1.99 36.82 1.14
C GLY A 167 -1.50 36.68 -0.30
N LEU A 168 -1.24 37.79 -0.99
CA LEU A 168 -0.69 37.79 -2.35
C LEU A 168 0.74 37.22 -2.40
N ILE A 169 1.60 37.57 -1.44
CA ILE A 169 2.96 37.01 -1.32
C ILE A 169 2.87 35.48 -1.15
N LEU A 170 2.04 35.03 -0.21
CA LEU A 170 1.84 33.59 0.03
C LEU A 170 1.31 32.90 -1.22
N TYR A 171 0.30 33.44 -1.88
CA TYR A 171 -0.27 32.88 -3.10
C TYR A 171 0.79 32.75 -4.20
N PHE A 172 1.57 33.81 -4.45
CA PHE A 172 2.62 33.81 -5.47
C PHE A 172 3.71 32.78 -5.16
N VAL A 173 4.24 32.76 -3.93
CA VAL A 173 5.28 31.80 -3.53
C VAL A 173 4.76 30.37 -3.58
N MET A 174 3.54 30.11 -3.11
CA MET A 174 2.95 28.76 -3.12
C MET A 174 2.72 28.24 -4.53
N THR A 175 2.14 29.03 -5.43
CA THR A 175 1.88 28.62 -6.81
C THR A 175 3.17 28.29 -7.58
N LYS A 176 4.26 28.99 -7.29
CA LYS A 176 5.58 28.72 -7.88
C LYS A 176 6.31 27.56 -7.20
N SER A 177 6.09 27.34 -5.91
CA SER A 177 6.78 26.30 -5.13
C SER A 177 6.19 24.90 -5.36
N ILE A 178 4.86 24.76 -5.46
CA ILE A 178 4.19 23.45 -5.59
C ILE A 178 4.74 22.62 -6.76
N PRO A 179 4.86 23.13 -8.00
CA PRO A 179 5.39 22.34 -9.11
C PRO A 179 6.85 21.95 -8.93
N ILE A 180 7.67 22.82 -8.28
CA ILE A 180 9.08 22.53 -8.02
C ILE A 180 9.21 21.43 -6.94
N PHE A 181 8.38 21.43 -5.90
CA PHE A 181 8.32 20.33 -4.93
C PHE A 181 7.96 19.00 -5.59
N SER A 182 7.03 19.01 -6.54
CA SER A 182 6.71 17.79 -7.32
C SER A 182 7.90 17.30 -8.15
N LEU A 183 8.68 18.24 -8.72
CA LEU A 183 9.89 17.90 -9.48
C LEU A 183 10.99 17.32 -8.56
N ILE A 184 11.17 17.89 -7.37
CA ILE A 184 12.10 17.37 -6.35
C ILE A 184 11.73 15.93 -5.99
N GLN A 185 10.44 15.65 -5.80
CA GLN A 185 9.99 14.29 -5.49
C GLN A 185 10.34 13.30 -6.61
N LYS A 186 10.09 13.67 -7.86
CA LYS A 186 10.47 12.83 -9.02
C LYS A 186 11.98 12.57 -9.10
N LYS A 187 12.80 13.56 -8.77
CA LYS A 187 14.27 13.41 -8.75
C LYS A 187 14.73 12.53 -7.59
N LEU A 188 14.09 12.66 -6.43
CA LEU A 188 14.34 11.80 -5.27
C LEU A 188 13.96 10.34 -5.57
N ASP A 189 12.83 10.12 -6.24
CA ASP A 189 12.41 8.78 -6.69
C ASP A 189 13.42 8.18 -7.67
N LYS A 190 13.99 9.00 -8.58
CA LYS A 190 15.06 8.58 -9.49
C LYS A 190 16.31 8.15 -8.74
N ILE A 191 16.75 8.91 -7.73
CA ILE A 191 17.90 8.52 -6.87
C ILE A 191 17.58 7.21 -6.14
N GLY A 192 16.37 7.07 -5.62
CA GLY A 192 15.91 5.82 -4.99
C GLY A 192 15.96 4.62 -5.94
N LEU A 193 15.58 4.81 -7.21
CA LEU A 193 15.68 3.78 -8.25
C LEU A 193 17.14 3.41 -8.52
N VAL A 194 18.01 4.39 -8.82
CA VAL A 194 19.44 4.18 -9.09
C VAL A 194 20.13 3.49 -7.91
N SER A 195 19.82 3.90 -6.67
CA SER A 195 20.36 3.27 -5.46
C SER A 195 19.91 1.81 -5.33
N ARG A 196 18.63 1.51 -5.60
CA ARG A 196 18.11 0.14 -5.57
C ARG A 196 18.77 -0.74 -6.63
N GLU A 197 18.89 -0.24 -7.86
CA GLU A 197 19.60 -0.95 -8.95
C GLU A 197 21.04 -1.23 -8.54
N ASN A 198 21.73 -0.25 -7.98
CA ASN A 198 23.13 -0.37 -7.56
C ASN A 198 23.32 -1.41 -6.45
N LEU A 199 22.47 -1.36 -5.41
CA LEU A 199 22.53 -2.31 -4.29
C LEU A 199 22.16 -3.75 -4.71
N SER A 200 21.13 -3.90 -5.55
CA SER A 200 20.73 -5.23 -6.04
C SER A 200 21.71 -5.78 -7.09
N GLY A 201 22.26 -4.91 -7.94
CA GLY A 201 23.22 -5.25 -8.99
C GLY A 201 24.69 -5.20 -8.58
N ASN A 202 25.01 -5.03 -7.30
CA ASN A 202 26.38 -4.79 -6.83
C ASN A 202 27.40 -5.87 -7.30
N ARG A 203 26.98 -7.13 -7.35
CA ARG A 203 27.83 -8.23 -7.87
C ARG A 203 28.18 -8.04 -9.35
N VAL A 204 27.20 -7.61 -10.15
CA VAL A 204 27.37 -7.35 -11.59
C VAL A 204 28.28 -6.12 -11.78
N ILE A 205 28.03 -5.04 -11.05
CA ILE A 205 28.81 -3.80 -11.11
C ILE A 205 30.29 -4.10 -10.80
N ARG A 206 30.56 -4.94 -9.79
CA ARG A 206 31.93 -5.35 -9.43
C ARG A 206 32.54 -6.28 -10.48
N ALA A 207 31.77 -7.24 -10.99
CA ALA A 207 32.26 -8.19 -12.02
C ALA A 207 32.69 -7.48 -13.29
N PHE A 208 31.98 -6.41 -13.68
CA PHE A 208 32.30 -5.61 -14.86
C PHE A 208 33.12 -4.34 -14.56
N SER A 209 33.60 -4.16 -13.34
CA SER A 209 34.41 -2.99 -12.92
C SER A 209 33.77 -1.65 -13.23
N LYS A 210 32.42 -1.53 -13.11
CA LYS A 210 31.63 -0.35 -13.44
C LYS A 210 31.38 0.59 -12.24
N GLN A 211 32.08 0.44 -11.11
CA GLN A 211 31.89 1.25 -9.90
C GLN A 211 32.03 2.75 -10.17
N LYS A 212 32.99 3.14 -11.02
CA LYS A 212 33.22 4.56 -11.35
C LYS A 212 32.04 5.15 -12.13
N SER A 213 31.54 4.43 -13.12
CA SER A 213 30.39 4.85 -13.94
C SER A 213 29.12 4.99 -13.09
N GLU A 214 28.87 4.02 -12.19
CA GLU A 214 27.70 4.06 -11.30
C GLU A 214 27.81 5.17 -10.25
N LYS A 215 29.02 5.46 -9.76
CA LYS A 215 29.27 6.61 -8.90
C LYS A 215 28.96 7.93 -9.62
N GLU A 216 29.44 8.11 -10.84
CA GLU A 216 29.14 9.29 -11.65
C GLU A 216 27.62 9.44 -11.92
N ARG A 217 26.92 8.32 -12.13
CA ARG A 217 25.46 8.30 -12.33
C ARG A 217 24.70 8.78 -11.08
N ILE A 218 25.14 8.36 -9.88
CA ILE A 218 24.55 8.81 -8.61
C ILE A 218 24.91 10.28 -8.35
N ASP A 219 26.18 10.67 -8.55
CA ASP A 219 26.66 12.03 -8.33
C ASP A 219 25.86 13.01 -9.21
N ASN A 220 25.73 12.74 -10.52
CA ASN A 220 24.92 13.55 -11.45
C ASN A 220 23.45 13.67 -11.01
N SER A 221 22.84 12.56 -10.55
CA SER A 221 21.46 12.57 -10.08
C SER A 221 21.30 13.37 -8.78
N THR A 222 22.31 13.33 -7.90
CA THR A 222 22.34 14.05 -6.63
C THR A 222 22.57 15.55 -6.86
N GLU A 223 23.48 15.91 -7.77
CA GLU A 223 23.73 17.31 -8.15
C GLU A 223 22.49 17.95 -8.78
N ASP A 224 21.80 17.23 -9.66
CA ASP A 224 20.56 17.68 -10.27
C ASP A 224 19.43 17.89 -9.24
N LEU A 225 19.32 16.98 -8.23
CA LEU A 225 18.43 17.16 -7.08
C LEU A 225 18.84 18.39 -6.26
N ALA A 226 20.14 18.52 -5.94
CA ALA A 226 20.65 19.62 -5.15
C ALA A 226 20.39 20.98 -5.83
N ALA A 227 20.66 21.12 -7.13
CA ALA A 227 20.39 22.33 -7.89
C ALA A 227 18.90 22.72 -7.84
N THR A 228 18.00 21.74 -7.99
CA THR A 228 16.55 21.98 -7.89
C THR A 228 16.13 22.35 -6.46
N SER A 229 16.71 21.68 -5.45
CA SER A 229 16.43 21.97 -4.05
C SER A 229 16.94 23.37 -3.64
N ILE A 230 18.11 23.80 -4.13
CA ILE A 230 18.61 25.16 -3.93
C ILE A 230 17.68 26.20 -4.57
N ARG A 231 17.17 25.92 -5.77
CA ARG A 231 16.22 26.83 -6.44
C ARG A 231 14.94 27.04 -5.64
N ILE A 232 14.33 25.95 -5.10
CA ILE A 232 13.13 26.10 -4.27
C ILE A 232 13.46 26.74 -2.93
N SER A 233 14.62 26.39 -2.32
CA SER A 233 15.03 26.97 -1.05
C SER A 233 15.24 28.49 -1.15
N ARG A 234 15.82 28.99 -2.25
CA ARG A 234 15.93 30.42 -2.51
C ARG A 234 14.57 31.11 -2.60
N LEU A 235 13.61 30.49 -3.30
CA LEU A 235 12.25 31.03 -3.40
C LEU A 235 11.55 31.02 -2.05
N SER A 236 11.64 29.90 -1.33
CA SER A 236 11.01 29.76 0.00
C SER A 236 11.67 30.64 1.06
N ALA A 237 12.99 30.87 0.95
CA ALA A 237 13.72 31.74 1.87
C ALA A 237 13.27 33.20 1.79
N LEU A 238 12.73 33.65 0.66
CA LEU A 238 12.17 35.01 0.52
C LEU A 238 10.81 35.17 1.24
N LEU A 239 10.13 34.07 1.57
CA LEU A 239 8.81 34.13 2.17
C LEU A 239 8.80 34.86 3.51
N ASN A 240 9.66 34.41 4.45
CA ASN A 240 9.73 35.01 5.78
C ASN A 240 10.18 36.48 5.74
N PRO A 241 11.30 36.87 5.11
CA PRO A 241 11.68 38.27 5.03
C PRO A 241 10.62 39.16 4.39
N ALA A 242 9.97 38.68 3.28
CA ALA A 242 8.94 39.48 2.61
C ALA A 242 7.69 39.68 3.49
N THR A 243 7.26 38.65 4.20
CA THR A 243 6.10 38.76 5.11
C THR A 243 6.43 39.60 6.35
N TYR A 244 7.65 39.47 6.91
CA TYR A 244 8.10 40.28 8.03
C TYR A 244 8.21 41.77 7.64
N VAL A 245 8.79 42.11 6.48
CA VAL A 245 8.87 43.50 6.02
C VAL A 245 7.48 44.13 5.92
N VAL A 246 6.49 43.41 5.37
CA VAL A 246 5.11 43.92 5.30
C VAL A 246 4.55 44.17 6.70
N THR A 247 4.77 43.21 7.61
CA THR A 247 4.28 43.33 9.00
C THR A 247 4.98 44.46 9.75
N ASP A 248 6.29 44.57 9.63
CA ASP A 248 7.07 45.63 10.31
C ASP A 248 6.71 47.02 9.79
N VAL A 249 6.52 47.17 8.46
CA VAL A 249 6.01 48.41 7.87
C VAL A 249 4.63 48.75 8.40
N ALA A 250 3.73 47.75 8.51
CA ALA A 250 2.42 47.94 9.10
C ALA A 250 2.52 48.31 10.59
N ILE A 251 3.37 47.69 11.36
CA ILE A 251 3.64 48.04 12.77
C ILE A 251 4.20 49.46 12.90
N ILE A 252 5.14 49.88 12.06
CA ILE A 252 5.64 51.25 12.03
C ILE A 252 4.53 52.22 11.74
N ALA A 253 3.67 51.95 10.76
CA ALA A 253 2.52 52.77 10.45
C ALA A 253 1.52 52.85 11.63
N ILE A 254 1.24 51.71 12.30
CA ILE A 254 0.39 51.66 13.51
C ILE A 254 0.99 52.54 14.62
N ILE A 255 2.29 52.44 14.88
CA ILE A 255 2.96 53.24 15.91
C ILE A 255 2.95 54.74 15.53
N TRP A 256 3.24 55.09 14.27
CA TRP A 256 3.29 56.46 13.81
C TRP A 256 1.92 57.14 13.88
N PHE A 257 0.91 56.56 13.21
CA PHE A 257 -0.44 57.12 13.20
C PHE A 257 -1.14 56.96 14.54
N GLY A 258 -0.86 55.87 15.29
CA GLY A 258 -1.33 55.66 16.64
C GLY A 258 -0.81 56.71 17.60
N GLY A 259 0.51 57.01 17.54
CA GLY A 259 1.12 58.09 18.35
C GLY A 259 0.50 59.44 18.11
N ILE A 260 0.23 59.79 16.86
CA ILE A 260 -0.46 61.06 16.53
C ILE A 260 -1.89 61.08 17.14
N ASN A 261 -2.61 59.93 17.13
CA ASN A 261 -3.95 59.86 17.71
C ASN A 261 -3.94 59.86 19.26
N VAL A 262 -2.88 59.34 19.89
CA VAL A 262 -2.66 59.41 21.33
C VAL A 262 -2.40 60.86 21.76
N ASP A 263 -1.51 61.56 21.04
CA ASP A 263 -1.21 62.99 21.28
C ASP A 263 -2.46 63.86 21.12
N ALA A 264 -3.33 63.53 20.15
CA ALA A 264 -4.60 64.18 19.94
C ALA A 264 -5.70 63.77 20.95
N GLY A 265 -5.44 62.87 21.88
CA GLY A 265 -6.39 62.38 22.88
C GLY A 265 -7.50 61.45 22.34
N ASN A 266 -7.37 60.95 21.12
CA ASN A 266 -8.35 60.08 20.48
C ASN A 266 -8.09 58.58 20.70
N MET A 267 -6.95 58.21 21.26
CA MET A 267 -6.53 56.84 21.55
C MET A 267 -5.69 56.80 22.83
N GLN A 268 -5.61 55.62 23.45
CA GLN A 268 -4.73 55.35 24.59
C GLN A 268 -3.46 54.63 24.17
N THR A 269 -2.39 54.65 25.01
CA THR A 269 -1.13 54.01 24.70
C THR A 269 -1.25 52.49 24.60
N GLY A 270 -2.10 51.91 25.46
CA GLY A 270 -2.39 50.47 25.46
C GLY A 270 -3.04 49.99 24.15
N ASP A 271 -3.87 50.83 23.52
CA ASP A 271 -4.47 50.54 22.24
C ASP A 271 -3.44 50.26 21.14
N ILE A 272 -2.35 51.02 21.09
CA ILE A 272 -1.26 50.81 20.13
C ILE A 272 -0.65 49.44 20.35
N ILE A 273 -0.41 49.03 21.61
CA ILE A 273 0.19 47.73 21.94
C ILE A 273 -0.74 46.60 21.56
N ALA A 274 -2.07 46.74 21.76
CA ALA A 274 -3.05 45.76 21.31
C ALA A 274 -3.04 45.63 19.79
N LEU A 275 -3.00 46.73 19.05
CA LEU A 275 -2.93 46.72 17.60
C LEU A 275 -1.68 46.05 17.08
N VAL A 276 -0.50 46.32 17.65
CA VAL A 276 0.77 45.63 17.29
C VAL A 276 0.64 44.14 17.54
N SER A 277 0.05 43.74 18.66
CA SER A 277 -0.18 42.33 18.98
C SER A 277 -1.11 41.64 17.97
N TYR A 278 -2.22 42.28 17.55
CA TYR A 278 -3.10 41.75 16.52
C TYR A 278 -2.42 41.64 15.17
N MET A 279 -1.57 42.58 14.76
CA MET A 279 -0.80 42.51 13.53
C MET A 279 0.11 41.28 13.51
N THR A 280 0.82 41.01 14.63
CA THR A 280 1.67 39.84 14.78
C THR A 280 0.87 38.54 14.72
N GLN A 281 -0.33 38.48 15.33
CA GLN A 281 -1.21 37.31 15.24
C GLN A 281 -1.65 37.03 13.81
N ILE A 282 -1.98 38.07 13.01
CA ILE A 282 -2.32 37.91 11.59
C ILE A 282 -1.16 37.26 10.82
N LEU A 283 0.07 37.73 11.00
CA LEU A 283 1.25 37.16 10.36
C LEU A 283 1.38 35.68 10.66
N LEU A 284 1.35 35.29 11.95
CA LEU A 284 1.46 33.91 12.37
C LEU A 284 0.33 33.03 11.82
N ALA A 285 -0.92 33.54 11.84
CA ALA A 285 -2.08 32.84 11.30
C ALA A 285 -1.94 32.60 9.78
N MET A 286 -1.46 33.58 9.02
CA MET A 286 -1.26 33.46 7.58
C MET A 286 -0.19 32.43 7.21
N ILE A 287 0.91 32.34 7.98
CA ILE A 287 1.93 31.30 7.80
C ILE A 287 1.34 29.91 8.04
N VAL A 288 0.49 29.77 9.06
CA VAL A 288 -0.22 28.52 9.34
C VAL A 288 -1.13 28.13 8.17
N VAL A 289 -1.86 29.08 7.58
CA VAL A 289 -2.71 28.82 6.39
C VAL A 289 -1.88 28.27 5.23
N ALA A 290 -0.71 28.84 4.96
CA ALA A 290 0.16 28.39 3.89
C ALA A 290 0.58 26.92 4.07
N ASN A 291 1.04 26.56 5.28
CA ASN A 291 1.43 25.20 5.60
C ASN A 291 0.22 24.22 5.51
N LEU A 292 -0.96 24.67 5.91
CA LEU A 292 -2.18 23.88 5.83
C LEU A 292 -2.56 23.55 4.38
N VAL A 293 -2.43 24.49 3.45
CA VAL A 293 -2.70 24.28 2.01
C VAL A 293 -1.81 23.17 1.45
N LEU A 294 -0.50 23.19 1.77
CA LEU A 294 0.43 22.13 1.35
C LEU A 294 0.03 20.76 1.89
N LEU A 295 -0.33 20.69 3.16
CA LEU A 295 -0.76 19.46 3.80
C LEU A 295 -2.06 18.93 3.20
N MET A 296 -3.03 19.79 2.94
CA MET A 296 -4.30 19.41 2.33
C MET A 296 -4.11 18.90 0.90
N THR A 297 -3.20 19.49 0.13
CA THR A 297 -2.86 19.03 -1.22
C THR A 297 -2.28 17.61 -1.18
N LYS A 298 -1.29 17.35 -0.31
CA LYS A 298 -0.70 16.02 -0.14
C LYS A 298 -1.72 15.00 0.34
N GLY A 299 -2.49 15.33 1.37
CA GLY A 299 -3.50 14.44 1.93
C GLY A 299 -4.63 14.13 0.93
N SER A 300 -5.02 15.10 0.10
CA SER A 300 -6.03 14.89 -0.95
C SER A 300 -5.53 13.96 -2.06
N ALA A 301 -4.26 14.09 -2.48
CA ALA A 301 -3.65 13.20 -3.45
C ALA A 301 -3.57 11.76 -2.91
N SER A 302 -3.15 11.60 -1.65
CA SER A 302 -3.14 10.29 -0.97
C SER A 302 -4.54 9.69 -0.84
N ALA A 303 -5.53 10.50 -0.50
CA ALA A 303 -6.93 10.09 -0.45
C ALA A 303 -7.48 9.65 -1.82
N ALA A 304 -7.02 10.26 -2.92
CA ALA A 304 -7.40 9.84 -4.27
C ALA A 304 -6.86 8.43 -4.59
N ARG A 305 -5.58 8.14 -4.27
CA ARG A 305 -5.00 6.81 -4.46
C ARG A 305 -5.64 5.73 -3.58
N ILE A 306 -6.04 6.07 -2.36
CA ILE A 306 -6.82 5.19 -1.49
C ILE A 306 -8.18 4.86 -2.13
N ASN A 307 -8.88 5.87 -2.65
CA ASN A 307 -10.18 5.67 -3.30
C ASN A 307 -10.06 4.83 -4.57
N GLU A 308 -9.01 4.99 -5.36
CA GLU A 308 -8.75 4.17 -6.54
C GLU A 308 -8.76 2.68 -6.19
N VAL A 309 -8.06 2.27 -5.11
CA VAL A 309 -8.11 0.88 -4.66
C VAL A 309 -9.50 0.48 -4.18
N LEU A 310 -10.15 1.29 -3.35
CA LEU A 310 -11.48 0.96 -2.78
C LEU A 310 -12.61 0.93 -3.84
N GLU A 311 -12.38 1.49 -5.00
CA GLU A 311 -13.33 1.53 -6.12
C GLU A 311 -12.99 0.53 -7.23
N THR A 312 -11.84 -0.12 -7.16
CA THR A 312 -11.48 -1.21 -8.06
C THR A 312 -12.37 -2.41 -7.75
N GLU A 313 -13.20 -2.80 -8.68
CA GLU A 313 -14.02 -4.02 -8.54
C GLU A 313 -13.20 -5.25 -8.92
N PRO A 314 -13.36 -6.38 -8.20
CA PRO A 314 -12.74 -7.63 -8.61
C PRO A 314 -13.32 -8.12 -9.93
N SER A 315 -12.44 -8.53 -10.86
CA SER A 315 -12.84 -9.11 -12.16
C SER A 315 -13.49 -10.48 -11.99
N VAL A 316 -13.05 -11.24 -10.99
CA VAL A 316 -13.61 -12.53 -10.65
C VAL A 316 -14.52 -12.37 -9.43
N LYS A 317 -15.84 -12.57 -9.62
CA LYS A 317 -16.84 -12.42 -8.54
C LYS A 317 -17.24 -13.80 -8.00
N GLU A 318 -17.28 -13.90 -6.67
CA GLU A 318 -17.68 -15.14 -6.00
C GLU A 318 -19.16 -15.42 -6.20
N THR A 319 -19.50 -16.68 -6.45
CA THR A 319 -20.88 -17.15 -6.48
C THR A 319 -21.35 -17.44 -5.05
N THR A 320 -22.48 -16.86 -4.66
CA THR A 320 -23.06 -17.02 -3.32
C THR A 320 -23.85 -18.33 -3.14
N LYS A 321 -24.03 -19.11 -4.20
CA LYS A 321 -24.76 -20.37 -4.15
C LYS A 321 -23.85 -21.48 -3.60
N GLU A 322 -24.13 -21.97 -2.40
CA GLU A 322 -23.48 -23.19 -1.91
C GLU A 322 -24.02 -24.40 -2.67
N ILE A 323 -23.11 -25.23 -3.15
CA ILE A 323 -23.44 -26.47 -3.82
C ILE A 323 -23.64 -27.55 -2.75
N ILE A 324 -24.86 -28.08 -2.61
CA ILE A 324 -25.22 -29.00 -1.55
C ILE A 324 -24.73 -30.43 -1.85
N SER A 325 -24.63 -30.84 -3.10
CA SER A 325 -24.04 -32.13 -3.51
C SER A 325 -23.58 -32.10 -4.96
N VAL A 326 -22.46 -32.77 -5.24
CA VAL A 326 -22.01 -33.09 -6.60
C VAL A 326 -22.18 -34.58 -6.77
N ASN A 327 -23.27 -35.01 -7.44
CA ASN A 327 -23.36 -36.39 -7.92
C ASN A 327 -22.41 -36.51 -9.13
N THR A 328 -21.26 -37.11 -8.93
CA THR A 328 -20.28 -37.36 -9.98
C THR A 328 -20.28 -38.83 -10.32
N ASP A 329 -20.65 -39.15 -11.58
CA ASP A 329 -20.42 -40.47 -12.14
C ASP A 329 -18.90 -40.72 -12.24
N GLU A 330 -18.48 -41.97 -12.06
CA GLU A 330 -17.07 -42.38 -12.19
C GLU A 330 -16.45 -42.00 -13.54
N ASN A 331 -17.28 -41.91 -14.59
CA ASN A 331 -16.89 -41.52 -15.95
C ASN A 331 -16.72 -40.00 -16.15
N THR A 332 -17.15 -39.17 -15.18
CA THR A 332 -17.01 -37.72 -15.29
C THR A 332 -15.54 -37.31 -15.15
N PRO A 333 -14.98 -36.56 -16.10
CA PRO A 333 -13.60 -36.12 -16.00
C PRO A 333 -13.42 -35.26 -14.74
N LYS A 334 -12.21 -35.37 -14.12
CA LYS A 334 -11.90 -34.55 -12.94
C LYS A 334 -11.78 -33.09 -13.31
N ILE A 335 -11.14 -32.80 -14.47
CA ILE A 335 -10.99 -31.45 -15.02
C ILE A 335 -11.25 -31.54 -16.51
N ALA A 336 -12.04 -30.60 -17.03
CA ALA A 336 -12.26 -30.43 -18.47
C ALA A 336 -12.08 -28.96 -18.88
N PHE A 337 -11.42 -28.76 -19.99
CA PHE A 337 -11.32 -27.49 -20.71
C PHE A 337 -12.08 -27.63 -22.01
N ASP A 338 -13.06 -26.76 -22.24
CA ASP A 338 -13.84 -26.75 -23.47
C ASP A 338 -13.68 -25.43 -24.20
N ASN A 339 -12.96 -25.45 -25.32
CA ASN A 339 -12.68 -24.32 -26.21
C ASN A 339 -12.24 -23.04 -25.45
N VAL A 340 -11.33 -23.19 -24.50
CA VAL A 340 -10.88 -22.12 -23.61
C VAL A 340 -9.93 -21.18 -24.30
N SER A 341 -10.27 -19.89 -24.32
CA SER A 341 -9.35 -18.80 -24.64
C SER A 341 -9.23 -17.84 -23.46
N PHE A 342 -8.05 -17.27 -23.27
CA PHE A 342 -7.77 -16.36 -22.16
C PHE A 342 -6.74 -15.28 -22.52
N SER A 343 -7.00 -14.05 -22.10
CA SER A 343 -6.10 -12.90 -22.25
C SER A 343 -5.99 -12.10 -20.94
N TYR A 344 -4.77 -11.66 -20.58
CA TYR A 344 -4.53 -10.73 -19.48
C TYR A 344 -4.85 -9.29 -19.91
N GLY A 345 -6.04 -8.79 -19.56
CA GLY A 345 -6.38 -7.37 -19.77
C GLY A 345 -6.85 -7.00 -21.18
N GLY A 346 -7.31 -7.96 -22.01
CA GLY A 346 -7.94 -7.72 -23.29
C GLY A 346 -6.99 -7.44 -24.45
N GLY A 347 -5.72 -7.83 -24.32
CA GLY A 347 -4.75 -7.90 -25.41
C GLY A 347 -4.86 -9.18 -26.23
N ASP A 348 -3.73 -9.62 -26.81
CA ASP A 348 -3.62 -10.88 -27.53
C ASP A 348 -3.92 -12.06 -26.59
N ASP A 349 -4.45 -13.15 -27.15
CA ASP A 349 -4.78 -14.35 -26.37
C ASP A 349 -3.51 -15.06 -25.92
N GLU A 350 -3.34 -15.19 -24.61
CA GLU A 350 -2.29 -16.02 -23.97
C GLU A 350 -2.58 -17.52 -24.07
N LEU A 351 -3.86 -17.87 -24.20
CA LEU A 351 -4.34 -19.22 -24.48
C LEU A 351 -5.44 -19.13 -25.53
N SER A 352 -5.34 -19.97 -26.56
CA SER A 352 -6.27 -19.97 -27.70
C SER A 352 -6.87 -21.34 -27.92
N LYS A 353 -8.21 -21.45 -27.77
CA LYS A 353 -9.04 -22.61 -28.10
C LYS A 353 -8.55 -23.94 -27.51
N ILE A 354 -8.17 -23.93 -26.24
CA ILE A 354 -7.65 -25.11 -25.53
C ILE A 354 -8.81 -26.06 -25.17
N SER A 355 -8.71 -27.34 -25.57
CA SER A 355 -9.70 -28.36 -25.24
C SER A 355 -9.02 -29.68 -24.85
N PHE A 356 -9.27 -30.15 -23.63
CA PHE A 356 -8.80 -31.45 -23.12
C PHE A 356 -9.60 -31.87 -21.88
N GLU A 357 -9.46 -33.15 -21.56
CA GLU A 357 -10.04 -33.73 -20.34
C GLU A 357 -8.98 -34.49 -19.54
N ILE A 358 -9.06 -34.40 -18.22
CA ILE A 358 -8.20 -35.08 -17.24
C ILE A 358 -9.06 -36.06 -16.46
N LYS A 359 -8.68 -37.34 -16.48
CA LYS A 359 -9.37 -38.38 -15.72
C LYS A 359 -9.04 -38.29 -14.23
N ARG A 360 -9.95 -38.79 -13.39
CA ARG A 360 -9.72 -38.91 -11.94
C ARG A 360 -8.54 -39.83 -11.65
N GLY A 361 -7.74 -39.48 -10.66
CA GLY A 361 -6.57 -40.29 -10.22
C GLY A 361 -5.43 -40.38 -11.24
N SER A 362 -5.47 -39.61 -12.34
CA SER A 362 -4.40 -39.61 -13.32
C SER A 362 -3.30 -38.59 -13.01
N THR A 363 -2.10 -38.90 -13.45
CA THR A 363 -0.97 -37.96 -13.47
C THR A 363 -0.84 -37.33 -14.83
N VAL A 364 -0.90 -36.00 -14.89
CA VAL A 364 -0.84 -35.21 -16.13
C VAL A 364 0.42 -34.35 -16.16
N GLY A 365 1.20 -34.47 -17.21
CA GLY A 365 2.34 -33.62 -17.50
C GLY A 365 1.93 -32.46 -18.41
N ILE A 366 2.34 -31.23 -18.11
CA ILE A 366 2.20 -30.08 -19.00
C ILE A 366 3.60 -29.56 -19.33
N ILE A 367 3.95 -29.56 -20.63
CA ILE A 367 5.26 -29.18 -21.11
C ILE A 367 5.16 -28.15 -22.24
N GLY A 368 6.21 -27.36 -22.43
CA GLY A 368 6.33 -26.36 -23.48
C GLY A 368 7.42 -25.33 -23.16
N GLY A 369 7.74 -24.49 -24.09
CA GLY A 369 8.74 -23.43 -23.95
C GLY A 369 8.39 -22.39 -22.85
N THR A 370 9.33 -21.53 -22.53
CA THR A 370 9.06 -20.36 -21.67
C THR A 370 8.06 -19.44 -22.39
N GLY A 371 7.01 -18.99 -21.71
CA GLY A 371 5.98 -18.14 -22.32
C GLY A 371 4.87 -18.90 -23.07
N SER A 372 4.90 -20.25 -23.14
CA SER A 372 3.87 -21.02 -23.85
C SER A 372 2.50 -21.11 -23.17
N GLY A 373 2.25 -20.38 -22.08
CA GLY A 373 0.94 -20.34 -21.41
C GLY A 373 0.71 -21.39 -20.31
N LYS A 374 1.73 -22.20 -19.92
CA LYS A 374 1.57 -23.26 -18.91
C LYS A 374 1.04 -22.80 -17.55
N SER A 375 1.66 -21.80 -16.96
CA SER A 375 1.22 -21.24 -15.67
C SER A 375 -0.13 -20.55 -15.78
N THR A 376 -0.42 -19.93 -16.92
CA THR A 376 -1.73 -19.36 -17.24
C THR A 376 -2.81 -20.44 -17.23
N LEU A 377 -2.56 -21.57 -17.90
CA LEU A 377 -3.51 -22.70 -17.98
C LEU A 377 -3.89 -23.22 -16.57
N ILE A 378 -2.89 -23.51 -15.74
CA ILE A 378 -3.16 -24.06 -14.41
C ILE A 378 -3.81 -23.06 -13.46
N ASN A 379 -3.60 -21.75 -13.63
CA ASN A 379 -4.21 -20.70 -12.82
C ASN A 379 -5.73 -20.53 -13.10
N LEU A 380 -6.23 -21.03 -14.20
CA LEU A 380 -7.66 -21.06 -14.51
C LEU A 380 -8.40 -22.13 -13.69
N ILE A 381 -7.73 -23.23 -13.31
CA ILE A 381 -8.35 -24.34 -12.54
C ILE A 381 -8.84 -23.89 -11.16
N PRO A 382 -8.03 -23.20 -10.29
CA PRO A 382 -8.48 -22.65 -9.02
C PRO A 382 -9.26 -21.34 -9.17
N ARG A 383 -9.58 -20.97 -10.41
CA ARG A 383 -10.28 -19.72 -10.76
C ARG A 383 -9.59 -18.49 -10.16
N PHE A 384 -8.27 -18.36 -10.40
CA PHE A 384 -7.55 -17.11 -10.11
C PHE A 384 -7.89 -16.03 -11.14
N TYR A 385 -8.27 -16.47 -12.34
CA TYR A 385 -8.78 -15.67 -13.45
C TYR A 385 -9.99 -16.36 -14.05
N ASP A 386 -10.90 -15.61 -14.64
CA ASP A 386 -12.00 -16.14 -15.45
C ASP A 386 -11.60 -16.22 -16.92
N VAL A 387 -12.00 -17.27 -17.61
CA VAL A 387 -11.75 -17.43 -19.05
C VAL A 387 -12.46 -16.35 -19.87
N THR A 388 -11.84 -15.94 -20.98
CA THR A 388 -12.42 -14.98 -21.93
C THR A 388 -13.49 -15.67 -22.80
N GLN A 389 -13.21 -16.91 -23.22
CA GLN A 389 -14.14 -17.75 -24.00
C GLN A 389 -14.03 -19.20 -23.52
N GLY A 390 -15.09 -19.98 -23.75
CA GLY A 390 -15.15 -21.37 -23.36
C GLY A 390 -15.47 -21.59 -21.89
N SER A 391 -15.20 -22.79 -21.38
CA SER A 391 -15.43 -23.15 -19.99
C SER A 391 -14.34 -24.06 -19.43
N VAL A 392 -14.10 -23.90 -18.11
CA VAL A 392 -13.27 -24.82 -17.31
C VAL A 392 -14.19 -25.49 -16.30
N GLU A 393 -14.13 -26.81 -16.26
CA GLU A 393 -14.96 -27.61 -15.37
C GLU A 393 -14.09 -28.43 -14.41
N VAL A 394 -14.58 -28.58 -13.18
CA VAL A 394 -14.04 -29.47 -12.15
C VAL A 394 -15.19 -30.36 -11.68
N ASP A 395 -14.97 -31.68 -11.66
CA ASP A 395 -16.02 -32.67 -11.35
C ASP A 395 -17.28 -32.48 -12.21
N GLY A 396 -17.13 -32.16 -13.53
CA GLY A 396 -18.22 -31.97 -14.47
C GLY A 396 -19.07 -30.74 -14.24
N ARG A 397 -18.53 -29.75 -13.53
CA ARG A 397 -19.23 -28.49 -13.26
C ARG A 397 -18.31 -27.31 -13.51
N ASN A 398 -18.85 -26.25 -14.08
CA ASN A 398 -18.11 -25.03 -14.37
C ASN A 398 -17.52 -24.42 -13.08
N VAL A 399 -16.25 -24.03 -13.11
CA VAL A 399 -15.56 -23.38 -11.96
C VAL A 399 -16.26 -22.10 -11.51
N LYS A 400 -17.03 -21.45 -12.38
CA LYS A 400 -17.82 -20.23 -12.06
C LYS A 400 -18.99 -20.51 -11.12
N ASP A 401 -19.47 -21.73 -11.06
CA ASP A 401 -20.60 -22.13 -10.22
C ASP A 401 -20.21 -22.51 -8.79
N TYR A 402 -18.92 -22.67 -8.53
CA TYR A 402 -18.39 -22.94 -7.19
C TYR A 402 -18.19 -21.66 -6.38
N SER A 403 -18.38 -21.73 -5.04
CA SER A 403 -17.76 -20.75 -4.16
C SER A 403 -16.23 -20.96 -4.15
N PHE A 404 -15.46 -19.90 -3.97
CA PHE A 404 -14.00 -20.00 -3.93
C PHE A 404 -13.52 -21.01 -2.89
N LYS A 405 -14.16 -21.04 -1.72
CA LYS A 405 -13.83 -21.98 -0.65
C LYS A 405 -14.04 -23.43 -1.07
N GLN A 406 -15.16 -23.75 -1.72
CA GLN A 406 -15.47 -25.11 -2.16
C GLN A 406 -14.54 -25.57 -3.28
N LEU A 407 -14.23 -24.71 -4.25
CA LEU A 407 -13.34 -25.03 -5.35
C LEU A 407 -11.90 -25.22 -4.84
N ARG A 408 -11.37 -24.23 -4.13
CA ARG A 408 -9.95 -24.20 -3.73
C ARG A 408 -9.62 -25.22 -2.66
N LYS A 409 -10.57 -25.61 -1.80
CA LYS A 409 -10.38 -26.71 -0.84
C LYS A 409 -10.08 -28.06 -1.52
N GLN A 410 -10.50 -28.22 -2.77
CA GLN A 410 -10.23 -29.46 -3.53
C GLN A 410 -8.88 -29.42 -4.25
N ILE A 411 -8.20 -28.27 -4.32
CA ILE A 411 -7.05 -28.04 -5.17
C ILE A 411 -5.86 -27.61 -4.30
N GLY A 412 -4.86 -28.46 -4.19
CA GLY A 412 -3.55 -28.07 -3.64
C GLY A 412 -2.68 -27.52 -4.76
N ILE A 413 -2.10 -26.34 -4.58
CA ILE A 413 -1.21 -25.74 -5.56
C ILE A 413 0.15 -25.42 -4.94
N VAL A 414 1.22 -25.82 -5.62
CA VAL A 414 2.59 -25.43 -5.32
C VAL A 414 3.05 -24.51 -6.44
N PRO A 415 3.12 -23.19 -6.19
CA PRO A 415 3.53 -22.23 -7.21
C PRO A 415 5.01 -22.32 -7.52
N GLN A 416 5.41 -21.83 -8.69
CA GLN A 416 6.81 -21.79 -9.13
C GLN A 416 7.73 -21.10 -8.11
N GLN A 417 7.26 -20.01 -7.48
CA GLN A 417 7.97 -19.38 -6.37
C GLN A 417 7.58 -20.02 -5.05
N SER A 418 8.51 -20.77 -4.46
CA SER A 418 8.33 -21.40 -3.15
C SER A 418 8.36 -20.37 -2.03
N ILE A 419 7.19 -19.98 -1.50
CA ILE A 419 7.04 -19.00 -0.43
C ILE A 419 6.56 -19.70 0.85
N LEU A 420 7.33 -19.53 1.93
CA LEU A 420 6.94 -19.92 3.28
C LEU A 420 6.62 -18.68 4.11
N PHE A 421 5.62 -18.80 4.97
CA PHE A 421 5.25 -17.73 5.89
C PHE A 421 6.14 -17.75 7.14
N LYS A 422 6.42 -16.57 7.67
CA LYS A 422 7.14 -16.42 8.94
C LYS A 422 6.35 -17.07 10.07
N GLY A 423 7.00 -17.92 10.86
CA GLY A 423 6.40 -18.68 11.96
C GLY A 423 7.21 -19.95 12.20
N THR A 424 6.54 -21.07 12.39
CA THR A 424 7.15 -22.40 12.50
C THR A 424 6.88 -23.24 11.25
N ILE A 425 7.58 -24.36 11.09
CA ILE A 425 7.24 -25.37 10.07
C ILE A 425 5.82 -25.87 10.31
N ARG A 426 5.46 -26.16 11.56
CA ARG A 426 4.11 -26.55 11.99
C ARG A 426 3.05 -25.55 11.51
N ASP A 427 3.24 -24.24 11.74
CA ASP A 427 2.30 -23.21 11.31
C ASP A 427 2.11 -23.21 9.79
N ASN A 428 3.19 -23.42 9.04
CA ASN A 428 3.12 -23.51 7.59
C ASN A 428 2.34 -24.74 7.11
N MET A 429 2.50 -25.91 7.78
CA MET A 429 1.74 -27.12 7.43
C MET A 429 0.26 -27.00 7.77
N LYS A 430 -0.07 -26.37 8.89
CA LYS A 430 -1.45 -26.14 9.36
C LYS A 430 -2.17 -24.98 8.67
N TRP A 431 -1.59 -24.41 7.62
CA TRP A 431 -2.11 -23.18 6.98
C TRP A 431 -3.56 -23.30 6.50
N GLU A 432 -3.94 -24.42 5.90
CA GLU A 432 -5.28 -24.67 5.40
C GLU A 432 -6.16 -25.38 6.44
N ASN A 433 -5.60 -26.30 7.21
CA ASN A 433 -6.28 -27.04 8.24
C ASN A 433 -5.58 -26.88 9.61
N PRO A 434 -6.10 -26.02 10.49
CA PRO A 434 -5.53 -25.81 11.83
C PRO A 434 -5.56 -27.06 12.72
N ASP A 435 -6.47 -28.01 12.44
CA ASP A 435 -6.70 -29.21 13.26
C ASP A 435 -5.84 -30.40 12.84
N LEU A 436 -4.92 -30.23 11.86
CA LEU A 436 -4.00 -31.29 11.44
C LEU A 436 -3.19 -31.85 12.62
N SER A 437 -3.16 -33.18 12.72
CA SER A 437 -2.34 -33.85 13.72
C SER A 437 -0.84 -33.81 13.34
N ASP A 438 0.04 -34.02 14.31
CA ASP A 438 1.48 -34.10 14.06
C ASP A 438 1.83 -35.30 13.18
N GLU A 439 1.06 -36.39 13.29
CA GLU A 439 1.21 -37.60 12.46
C GLU A 439 0.90 -37.31 10.99
N ASP A 440 -0.16 -36.54 10.71
CA ASP A 440 -0.50 -36.12 9.35
C ASP A 440 0.58 -35.22 8.75
N ILE A 441 1.08 -34.27 9.56
CA ILE A 441 2.19 -33.39 9.17
C ILE A 441 3.45 -34.19 8.84
N ILE A 442 3.83 -35.15 9.69
CA ILE A 442 5.00 -36.01 9.48
C ILE A 442 4.81 -36.85 8.21
N THR A 443 3.61 -37.37 7.98
CA THR A 443 3.29 -38.14 6.76
C THR A 443 3.43 -37.26 5.52
N ALA A 444 2.88 -36.05 5.52
CA ALA A 444 3.04 -35.09 4.43
C ALA A 444 4.52 -34.72 4.18
N LEU A 445 5.30 -34.52 5.24
CA LEU A 445 6.75 -34.25 5.15
C LEU A 445 7.54 -35.47 4.59
N LYS A 446 7.17 -36.70 4.94
CA LYS A 446 7.77 -37.90 4.38
C LYS A 446 7.49 -38.02 2.89
N ASN A 447 6.21 -37.83 2.48
CA ASN A 447 5.79 -37.87 1.08
C ASN A 447 6.46 -36.78 0.24
N ALA A 448 6.70 -35.62 0.82
CA ALA A 448 7.44 -34.52 0.18
C ALA A 448 8.96 -34.64 0.29
N GLN A 449 9.51 -35.74 0.79
CA GLN A 449 10.95 -35.97 1.02
C GLN A 449 11.59 -34.86 1.90
N ALA A 450 10.81 -34.28 2.82
CA ALA A 450 11.24 -33.19 3.69
C ALA A 450 11.54 -33.64 5.13
N TYR A 451 11.01 -34.78 5.55
CA TYR A 451 11.08 -35.22 6.94
C TYR A 451 12.53 -35.43 7.44
N GLU A 452 13.42 -35.98 6.59
CA GLU A 452 14.80 -36.24 6.97
C GLU A 452 15.56 -34.99 7.43
N PHE A 453 15.42 -33.87 6.71
CA PHE A 453 16.10 -32.65 7.13
C PHE A 453 15.36 -31.93 8.26
N VAL A 454 14.01 -32.01 8.31
CA VAL A 454 13.22 -31.40 9.39
C VAL A 454 13.48 -32.07 10.72
N SER A 455 13.60 -33.42 10.74
CA SER A 455 13.90 -34.18 11.97
C SER A 455 15.30 -33.90 12.53
N LYS A 456 16.24 -33.44 11.69
CA LYS A 456 17.60 -33.04 12.09
C LYS A 456 17.68 -31.62 12.65
N LEU A 457 16.60 -30.81 12.52
CA LEU A 457 16.56 -29.47 13.08
C LEU A 457 16.37 -29.51 14.60
N PRO A 458 17.00 -28.60 15.37
CA PRO A 458 16.99 -28.64 16.84
C PRO A 458 15.57 -28.64 17.45
N MET A 459 14.62 -28.02 16.80
CA MET A 459 13.22 -27.90 17.26
C MET A 459 12.23 -28.69 16.38
N GLY A 460 12.72 -29.52 15.43
CA GLY A 460 11.86 -30.32 14.55
C GLY A 460 10.77 -29.48 13.86
N LEU A 461 9.50 -29.83 14.07
CA LEU A 461 8.34 -29.11 13.51
C LEU A 461 8.20 -27.66 14.01
N ASP A 462 8.70 -27.36 15.20
CA ASP A 462 8.63 -26.03 15.80
C ASP A 462 9.83 -25.15 15.43
N SER A 463 10.68 -25.62 14.51
CA SER A 463 11.79 -24.84 13.96
C SER A 463 11.28 -23.59 13.25
N HIS A 464 11.99 -22.46 13.50
CA HIS A 464 11.62 -21.16 12.97
C HIS A 464 11.79 -21.07 11.45
N VAL A 465 10.80 -20.46 10.80
CA VAL A 465 10.78 -20.11 9.37
C VAL A 465 10.87 -18.58 9.26
N GLU A 466 11.93 -18.07 8.63
CA GLU A 466 12.03 -16.65 8.31
C GLU A 466 11.06 -16.25 7.18
N GLN A 467 10.84 -14.96 7.02
CA GLN A 467 10.00 -14.43 5.94
C GLN A 467 10.49 -14.91 4.56
N GLY A 468 9.61 -15.60 3.83
CA GLY A 468 9.91 -16.21 2.54
C GLY A 468 10.77 -17.47 2.64
N GLY A 469 11.00 -18.02 3.85
CA GLY A 469 11.81 -19.21 4.08
C GLY A 469 13.30 -19.03 3.76
N LYS A 470 13.85 -17.82 3.93
CA LYS A 470 15.23 -17.45 3.55
C LYS A 470 16.31 -18.26 4.28
N ASN A 471 15.98 -18.80 5.44
CA ASN A 471 16.86 -19.67 6.23
C ASN A 471 16.91 -21.13 5.73
N PHE A 472 16.16 -21.48 4.68
CA PHE A 472 16.20 -22.78 4.02
C PHE A 472 16.80 -22.69 2.61
N SER A 473 17.44 -23.76 2.15
CA SER A 473 17.89 -23.85 0.75
C SER A 473 16.70 -23.87 -0.21
N GLY A 474 16.92 -23.61 -1.50
CA GLY A 474 15.86 -23.61 -2.52
C GLY A 474 15.07 -24.93 -2.53
N GLY A 475 15.78 -26.07 -2.57
CA GLY A 475 15.15 -27.40 -2.55
C GLY A 475 14.45 -27.73 -1.23
N GLN A 476 14.96 -27.27 -0.07
CA GLN A 476 14.26 -27.44 1.21
C GLN A 476 12.96 -26.66 1.25
N ARG A 477 12.98 -25.38 0.82
CA ARG A 477 11.76 -24.57 0.72
C ARG A 477 10.71 -25.21 -0.18
N GLN A 478 11.15 -25.70 -1.34
CA GLN A 478 10.28 -26.33 -2.31
C GLN A 478 9.61 -27.57 -1.73
N ARG A 479 10.38 -28.45 -1.09
CA ARG A 479 9.83 -29.65 -0.41
C ARG A 479 8.87 -29.29 0.71
N LEU A 480 9.14 -28.24 1.49
CA LEU A 480 8.17 -27.75 2.50
C LEU A 480 6.90 -27.20 1.89
N CYS A 481 6.98 -26.49 0.75
CA CYS A 481 5.78 -26.04 0.03
C CYS A 481 4.96 -27.21 -0.53
N ILE A 482 5.63 -28.25 -1.04
CA ILE A 482 4.97 -29.49 -1.48
C ILE A 482 4.32 -30.21 -0.30
N ALA A 483 5.03 -30.34 0.84
CA ALA A 483 4.48 -30.93 2.06
C ALA A 483 3.21 -30.19 2.52
N ARG A 484 3.23 -28.84 2.51
CA ARG A 484 2.07 -28.01 2.86
C ARG A 484 0.87 -28.29 1.95
N ALA A 485 1.10 -28.41 0.64
CA ALA A 485 0.02 -28.68 -0.32
C ALA A 485 -0.56 -30.10 -0.14
N ILE A 486 0.29 -31.10 0.17
CA ILE A 486 -0.14 -32.50 0.42
C ILE A 486 -0.87 -32.60 1.77
N ALA A 487 -0.42 -31.86 2.80
CA ALA A 487 -1.04 -31.87 4.12
C ALA A 487 -2.52 -31.45 4.11
N ALA A 488 -2.91 -30.63 3.13
CA ALA A 488 -4.31 -30.24 2.89
C ALA A 488 -5.17 -31.38 2.35
N GLN A 489 -4.61 -32.54 1.96
CA GLN A 489 -5.28 -33.69 1.36
C GLN A 489 -6.21 -33.30 0.18
N PRO A 490 -5.67 -32.60 -0.84
CA PRO A 490 -6.47 -32.13 -1.96
C PRO A 490 -6.87 -33.28 -2.88
N LYS A 491 -7.98 -33.09 -3.62
CA LYS A 491 -8.39 -34.02 -4.69
C LYS A 491 -7.62 -33.79 -6.01
N VAL A 492 -7.05 -32.61 -6.17
CA VAL A 492 -6.20 -32.21 -7.29
C VAL A 492 -4.96 -31.55 -6.74
N LEU A 493 -3.77 -32.04 -7.10
CA LEU A 493 -2.49 -31.42 -6.76
C LEU A 493 -1.83 -30.83 -8.00
N ILE A 494 -1.57 -29.54 -7.99
CA ILE A 494 -0.90 -28.82 -9.08
C ILE A 494 0.50 -28.43 -8.62
N LEU A 495 1.51 -28.86 -9.39
CA LEU A 495 2.94 -28.62 -9.13
C LEU A 495 3.51 -27.78 -10.28
N ASP A 496 3.62 -26.44 -10.08
CA ASP A 496 4.14 -25.54 -11.10
C ASP A 496 5.66 -25.41 -10.98
N ASP A 497 6.38 -26.02 -11.92
CA ASP A 497 7.86 -26.09 -11.99
C ASP A 497 8.53 -26.47 -10.66
N SER A 498 7.80 -27.30 -9.87
CA SER A 498 8.13 -27.59 -8.47
C SER A 498 9.29 -28.60 -8.32
N PHE A 499 9.91 -29.03 -9.39
CA PHE A 499 11.04 -29.97 -9.40
C PHE A 499 12.36 -29.31 -9.82
N SER A 500 12.32 -28.08 -10.31
CA SER A 500 13.48 -27.40 -10.92
C SER A 500 14.65 -27.14 -9.95
N ALA A 501 14.35 -26.92 -8.66
CA ALA A 501 15.38 -26.70 -7.64
C ALA A 501 15.83 -27.97 -6.89
N LEU A 502 15.33 -29.14 -7.30
CA LEU A 502 15.69 -30.42 -6.70
C LEU A 502 16.81 -31.10 -7.48
N ASP A 503 17.66 -31.84 -6.76
CA ASP A 503 18.62 -32.78 -7.38
C ASP A 503 17.91 -34.03 -7.93
N PHE A 504 18.55 -34.73 -8.84
CA PHE A 504 17.94 -35.87 -9.54
C PHE A 504 17.48 -36.99 -8.61
N ALA A 505 18.22 -37.28 -7.51
CA ALA A 505 17.87 -38.34 -6.58
C ALA A 505 16.61 -37.97 -5.78
N THR A 506 16.56 -36.73 -5.28
CA THR A 506 15.41 -36.21 -4.55
C THR A 506 14.16 -36.07 -5.47
N ASP A 507 14.35 -35.64 -6.72
CA ASP A 507 13.27 -35.58 -7.72
C ASP A 507 12.68 -36.99 -7.98
N ALA A 508 13.52 -37.98 -8.24
CA ALA A 508 13.07 -39.36 -8.47
C ALA A 508 12.37 -39.96 -7.25
N ALA A 509 12.90 -39.73 -6.04
CA ALA A 509 12.31 -40.21 -4.79
C ALA A 509 10.93 -39.53 -4.53
N LEU A 510 10.83 -38.22 -4.77
CA LEU A 510 9.59 -37.47 -4.60
C LEU A 510 8.51 -37.97 -5.57
N ARG A 511 8.85 -38.15 -6.85
CA ARG A 511 7.91 -38.69 -7.85
C ARG A 511 7.43 -40.09 -7.47
N LYS A 512 8.32 -40.95 -7.02
CA LYS A 512 7.97 -42.29 -6.54
C LYS A 512 7.06 -42.26 -5.32
N ALA A 513 7.32 -41.35 -4.36
CA ALA A 513 6.45 -41.16 -3.20
C ALA A 513 5.06 -40.62 -3.61
N LEU A 514 5.04 -39.62 -4.48
CA LEU A 514 3.79 -39.08 -5.01
C LEU A 514 2.96 -40.13 -5.76
N SER A 515 3.57 -40.95 -6.62
CA SER A 515 2.83 -41.98 -7.37
C SER A 515 2.22 -43.06 -6.47
N GLN A 516 2.83 -43.38 -5.33
CA GLN A 516 2.24 -44.30 -4.34
C GLN A 516 1.09 -43.68 -3.53
N TYR A 517 1.15 -42.38 -3.29
CA TYR A 517 0.17 -41.67 -2.49
C TYR A 517 -1.03 -41.19 -3.33
N THR A 518 -0.87 -41.07 -4.66
CA THR A 518 -1.82 -40.37 -5.56
C THR A 518 -2.89 -41.28 -6.19
N HIS A 519 -3.05 -42.54 -5.77
CA HIS A 519 -4.08 -43.42 -6.33
C HIS A 519 -5.52 -42.84 -6.25
N GLU A 520 -5.78 -41.90 -5.33
CA GLU A 520 -7.06 -41.22 -5.17
C GLU A 520 -7.02 -39.73 -5.57
N MET A 521 -5.84 -39.20 -5.91
CA MET A 521 -5.61 -37.79 -6.19
C MET A 521 -5.15 -37.58 -7.64
N THR A 522 -5.76 -36.62 -8.33
CA THR A 522 -5.29 -36.20 -9.67
C THR A 522 -4.09 -35.27 -9.52
N VAL A 523 -2.99 -35.55 -10.21
CA VAL A 523 -1.74 -34.76 -10.13
C VAL A 523 -1.47 -34.09 -11.46
N ILE A 524 -1.22 -32.78 -11.44
CA ILE A 524 -0.81 -31.99 -12.60
C ILE A 524 0.61 -31.50 -12.36
N ILE A 525 1.54 -31.88 -13.22
CA ILE A 525 2.95 -31.50 -13.16
C ILE A 525 3.26 -30.59 -14.33
N VAL A 526 3.53 -29.34 -14.03
CA VAL A 526 4.02 -28.37 -15.03
C VAL A 526 5.53 -28.33 -14.96
N THR A 527 6.18 -28.52 -16.09
CA THR A 527 7.64 -28.56 -16.15
C THR A 527 8.17 -28.23 -17.53
N GLN A 528 9.45 -27.86 -17.60
CA GLN A 528 10.20 -27.79 -18.84
C GLN A 528 11.05 -29.05 -19.09
N ARG A 529 11.12 -29.98 -18.11
CA ARG A 529 11.94 -31.20 -18.19
C ARG A 529 11.11 -32.38 -18.68
N CYS A 530 11.48 -32.93 -19.83
CA CYS A 530 10.85 -34.12 -20.39
C CYS A 530 10.92 -35.32 -19.44
N SER A 531 12.07 -35.56 -18.79
CA SER A 531 12.29 -36.68 -17.86
C SER A 531 11.33 -36.69 -16.67
N THR A 532 10.77 -35.55 -16.28
CA THR A 532 9.82 -35.43 -15.14
C THR A 532 8.46 -36.03 -15.46
N ILE A 533 8.01 -35.95 -16.73
CA ILE A 533 6.64 -36.27 -17.15
C ILE A 533 6.54 -37.47 -18.10
N MET A 534 7.65 -38.12 -18.46
CA MET A 534 7.66 -39.27 -19.39
C MET A 534 6.70 -40.41 -18.96
N ASN A 535 6.51 -40.61 -17.68
CA ASN A 535 5.65 -41.65 -17.11
C ASN A 535 4.24 -41.12 -16.74
N SER A 536 3.86 -39.93 -17.19
CA SER A 536 2.52 -39.40 -16.96
C SER A 536 1.50 -40.12 -17.84
N ASP A 537 0.28 -40.31 -17.32
CA ASP A 537 -0.82 -40.94 -18.04
C ASP A 537 -1.28 -40.13 -19.24
N LEU A 538 -1.12 -38.79 -19.13
CA LEU A 538 -1.41 -37.82 -20.19
C LEU A 538 -0.35 -36.73 -20.16
N ILE A 539 0.14 -36.35 -21.34
CA ILE A 539 1.04 -35.20 -21.52
C ILE A 539 0.33 -34.20 -22.44
N LEU A 540 0.31 -32.95 -22.01
CA LEU A 540 -0.18 -31.81 -22.79
C LEU A 540 1.01 -30.96 -23.23
N VAL A 541 1.14 -30.73 -24.53
CA VAL A 541 2.24 -29.95 -25.10
C VAL A 541 1.69 -28.59 -25.50
N LEU A 542 2.17 -27.54 -24.87
CA LEU A 542 1.79 -26.16 -25.16
C LEU A 542 2.88 -25.44 -25.94
N ASP A 543 2.48 -24.74 -26.99
CA ASP A 543 3.35 -23.88 -27.77
C ASP A 543 2.57 -22.63 -28.19
N ASP A 544 3.11 -21.44 -27.90
CA ASP A 544 2.53 -20.13 -28.20
C ASP A 544 1.02 -20.04 -27.86
N GLY A 545 0.66 -20.47 -26.65
CA GLY A 545 -0.72 -20.43 -26.15
C GLY A 545 -1.67 -21.47 -26.75
N MET A 546 -1.19 -22.40 -27.58
CA MET A 546 -1.98 -23.44 -28.21
C MET A 546 -1.59 -24.84 -27.69
N LEU A 547 -2.57 -25.74 -27.68
CA LEU A 547 -2.36 -27.16 -27.39
C LEU A 547 -1.94 -27.87 -28.69
N VAL A 548 -0.61 -28.07 -28.88
CA VAL A 548 -0.04 -28.66 -30.10
C VAL A 548 0.11 -30.18 -30.04
N GLY A 549 0.01 -30.78 -28.84
CA GLY A 549 0.08 -32.21 -28.66
C GLY A 549 -0.64 -32.68 -27.40
N LYS A 550 -1.30 -33.85 -27.48
CA LYS A 550 -1.98 -34.53 -26.36
C LYS A 550 -1.84 -36.04 -26.52
N GLY A 551 -1.34 -36.71 -25.48
CA GLY A 551 -1.17 -38.18 -25.48
C GLY A 551 -0.13 -38.65 -24.49
N THR A 552 0.23 -39.92 -24.57
CA THR A 552 1.34 -40.51 -23.79
C THR A 552 2.69 -40.13 -24.40
N HIS A 553 3.76 -40.32 -23.65
CA HIS A 553 5.12 -40.10 -24.13
C HIS A 553 5.40 -40.78 -25.50
N LYS A 554 5.03 -42.05 -25.62
CA LYS A 554 5.28 -42.85 -26.83
C LYS A 554 4.44 -42.36 -28.04
N GLU A 555 3.22 -41.88 -27.81
CA GLU A 555 2.37 -41.31 -28.84
C GLU A 555 2.88 -39.96 -29.32
N LEU A 556 3.29 -39.11 -28.38
CA LEU A 556 3.77 -37.77 -28.70
C LEU A 556 5.12 -37.77 -29.42
N LEU A 557 6.02 -38.71 -29.10
CA LEU A 557 7.28 -38.88 -29.85
C LEU A 557 7.04 -39.17 -31.34
N LYS A 558 5.91 -39.82 -31.67
CA LYS A 558 5.54 -40.16 -33.06
C LYS A 558 4.77 -39.04 -33.75
N ASN A 559 3.89 -38.36 -33.02
CA ASN A 559 2.84 -37.51 -33.60
C ASN A 559 3.02 -36.01 -33.33
N CYS A 560 3.94 -35.61 -32.43
CA CYS A 560 4.14 -34.21 -32.06
C CYS A 560 5.63 -33.80 -32.22
N GLU A 561 5.92 -33.00 -33.23
CA GLU A 561 7.28 -32.57 -33.53
C GLU A 561 7.86 -31.69 -32.44
N THR A 562 7.08 -30.73 -31.93
CA THR A 562 7.47 -29.86 -30.79
C THR A 562 7.88 -30.70 -29.55
N TYR A 563 7.13 -31.74 -29.21
CA TYR A 563 7.47 -32.62 -28.08
C TYR A 563 8.77 -33.37 -28.32
N LYS A 564 8.94 -33.90 -29.53
CA LYS A 564 10.15 -34.62 -29.93
C LYS A 564 11.38 -33.73 -29.89
N GLU A 565 11.28 -32.49 -30.37
CA GLU A 565 12.36 -31.50 -30.28
C GLU A 565 12.74 -31.20 -28.82
N ILE A 566 11.73 -30.96 -27.96
CA ILE A 566 11.98 -30.73 -26.52
C ILE A 566 12.71 -31.93 -25.89
N CYS A 567 12.28 -33.16 -26.17
CA CYS A 567 12.90 -34.34 -25.65
C CYS A 567 14.33 -34.51 -26.17
N LEU A 568 14.56 -34.37 -27.47
CA LEU A 568 15.89 -34.51 -28.09
C LEU A 568 16.87 -33.41 -27.66
N SER A 569 16.39 -32.25 -27.25
CA SER A 569 17.24 -31.20 -26.68
C SER A 569 17.77 -31.52 -25.27
N GLN A 570 17.15 -32.45 -24.56
CA GLN A 570 17.41 -32.75 -23.15
C GLN A 570 17.94 -34.16 -22.89
N LEU A 571 17.61 -35.13 -23.76
CA LEU A 571 17.90 -36.53 -23.61
C LEU A 571 18.67 -37.03 -24.84
N SER A 572 19.48 -38.07 -24.65
CA SER A 572 20.13 -38.77 -25.76
C SER A 572 19.10 -39.54 -26.59
N LYS A 573 19.37 -39.77 -27.89
CA LYS A 573 18.45 -40.53 -28.75
C LYS A 573 18.09 -41.90 -28.18
N SER A 574 19.01 -42.57 -27.50
CA SER A 574 18.78 -43.87 -26.85
C SER A 574 17.87 -43.79 -25.62
N GLU A 575 17.80 -42.65 -24.96
CA GLU A 575 16.92 -42.43 -23.79
C GLU A 575 15.52 -41.98 -24.19
N VAL A 576 15.37 -41.43 -25.38
CA VAL A 576 14.07 -40.97 -25.93
C VAL A 576 13.26 -42.14 -26.50
N GLU A 577 13.92 -43.21 -26.97
CA GLU A 577 13.26 -44.36 -27.64
C GLU A 577 12.89 -45.51 -26.67
N VAL A 578 13.17 -45.40 -25.37
CA VAL A 578 12.79 -46.36 -24.34
C VAL A 578 11.38 -46.04 -23.81
#